data_c5c60aa595cad5d48a5679b91a4ea269
#
_entry.id   c5c60aa595cad5d48a5679b91a4ea269
#
_cell.length_a   1.000
_cell.length_b   1.000
_cell.length_c   1.000
_cell.angle_alpha   90.00
_cell.angle_beta   90.00
_cell.angle_gamma   90.00
#
_symmetry.space_group_name_H-M   'P 1'
#
loop_
_entity.id
_entity.type
_entity.pdbx_description
1 polymer ?
#
loop_
_entity_poly.entity_id
_entity_poly.type
_entity_poly.pdbx_seq_one_letter_code
_entity_poly.pdbx_strand_id
1 'polypeptide(L)'
;MENVKIITINTWKCDGEYRVRMGILAKQLKQLKPHVIACQECFYSEEANADTLKFLANELNMNYSFLPGRSKKRLFEGRMVNSTSGLGILSVYPLAETGGFDLPVVPEDNDRKAFQVTANLPSGKNVTITTTHLTHLGNNKGLRKAQAEALAGFVNANAAHPYHIICGDFNATPDSEAVMAFRALSSAADCYTEGNGAEPRYSLTDAYYKANKKVCVDLIFTLPLPGTEKYPQFIDSAVVLNVPDEESGLYPSDHFGITTTLVIP
;
A
#
# COMPACT_ATOMS: atom_id res chain seq x y z
N MET A 1 -24.77 -3.93 8.24
CA MET A 1 -23.33 -3.97 8.58
C MET A 1 -22.58 -4.46 7.35
N GLU A 2 -21.57 -3.75 6.91
CA GLU A 2 -20.77 -4.10 5.73
C GLU A 2 -19.31 -4.19 6.14
N ASN A 3 -18.61 -5.22 5.71
CA ASN A 3 -17.20 -5.44 6.07
C ASN A 3 -16.33 -5.19 4.84
N VAL A 4 -15.34 -4.32 4.95
CA VAL A 4 -14.40 -4.00 3.87
C VAL A 4 -13.01 -4.48 4.25
N LYS A 5 -12.59 -5.63 3.70
CA LYS A 5 -11.22 -6.15 3.89
C LYS A 5 -10.26 -5.39 2.99
N ILE A 6 -9.21 -4.86 3.60
CA ILE A 6 -8.19 -4.03 2.96
C ILE A 6 -6.84 -4.74 3.08
N ILE A 7 -6.06 -4.74 2.00
CA ILE A 7 -4.67 -5.20 2.01
C ILE A 7 -3.79 -4.08 1.46
N THR A 8 -2.65 -3.83 2.08
CA THR A 8 -1.55 -3.06 1.47
C THR A 8 -0.38 -3.97 1.16
N ILE A 9 0.26 -3.77 0.01
CA ILE A 9 1.41 -4.56 -0.45
C ILE A 9 2.33 -3.75 -1.39
N ASN A 10 3.62 -3.69 -1.09
CA ASN A 10 4.62 -3.29 -2.05
C ASN A 10 4.87 -4.46 -3.02
N THR A 11 4.70 -4.26 -4.33
CA THR A 11 4.75 -5.33 -5.34
C THR A 11 6.13 -5.58 -5.91
N TRP A 12 7.15 -4.86 -5.41
CA TRP A 12 8.56 -5.03 -5.80
C TRP A 12 8.81 -4.88 -7.31
N LYS A 13 8.20 -3.93 -7.94
CA LYS A 13 8.39 -3.60 -9.38
C LYS A 13 8.49 -4.84 -10.28
N CYS A 14 9.48 -4.79 -11.18
CA CYS A 14 9.85 -5.89 -12.08
C CYS A 14 11.04 -6.72 -11.57
N ASP A 15 11.44 -6.55 -10.31
CA ASP A 15 12.61 -7.24 -9.77
C ASP A 15 12.33 -8.74 -9.53
N GLY A 16 13.38 -9.57 -9.51
CA GLY A 16 13.25 -11.02 -9.40
C GLY A 16 12.49 -11.66 -10.58
N GLU A 17 11.86 -12.80 -10.33
CA GLU A 17 11.06 -13.55 -11.31
C GLU A 17 9.65 -12.94 -11.43
N TYR A 18 9.54 -11.76 -11.99
CA TYR A 18 8.34 -10.91 -11.99
C TYR A 18 7.06 -11.68 -12.37
N ARG A 19 7.05 -12.40 -13.50
CA ARG A 19 5.82 -13.06 -13.97
C ARG A 19 5.38 -14.19 -13.03
N VAL A 20 6.34 -14.94 -12.51
CA VAL A 20 6.07 -16.00 -11.51
C VAL A 20 5.53 -15.38 -10.24
N ARG A 21 6.17 -14.32 -9.72
CA ARG A 21 5.73 -13.62 -8.52
C ARG A 21 4.32 -13.02 -8.65
N MET A 22 3.99 -12.44 -9.81
CA MET A 22 2.65 -11.91 -10.04
C MET A 22 1.59 -13.02 -10.06
N GLY A 23 1.90 -14.20 -10.60
CA GLY A 23 1.03 -15.37 -10.53
C GLY A 23 0.80 -15.84 -9.09
N ILE A 24 1.87 -15.90 -8.28
CA ILE A 24 1.80 -16.24 -6.86
C ILE A 24 0.96 -15.21 -6.09
N LEU A 25 1.21 -13.92 -6.33
CA LEU A 25 0.47 -12.83 -5.71
C LEU A 25 -1.03 -12.93 -6.00
N ALA A 26 -1.40 -13.10 -7.27
CA ALA A 26 -2.79 -13.26 -7.67
C ALA A 26 -3.45 -14.48 -7.02
N LYS A 27 -2.76 -15.64 -6.99
CA LYS A 27 -3.24 -16.88 -6.35
C LYS A 27 -3.54 -16.67 -4.86
N GLN A 28 -2.61 -16.05 -4.12
CA GLN A 28 -2.79 -15.79 -2.69
C GLN A 28 -3.87 -14.73 -2.41
N LEU A 29 -3.93 -13.66 -3.21
CA LEU A 29 -4.98 -12.64 -3.11
C LEU A 29 -6.38 -13.22 -3.37
N LYS A 30 -6.55 -14.15 -4.33
CA LYS A 30 -7.82 -14.86 -4.55
C LYS A 30 -8.28 -15.63 -3.30
N GLN A 31 -7.36 -16.22 -2.56
CA GLN A 31 -7.68 -16.94 -1.32
C GLN A 31 -8.08 -16.00 -0.19
N LEU A 32 -7.41 -14.83 -0.10
CA LEU A 32 -7.65 -13.81 0.94
C LEU A 32 -8.95 -13.04 0.70
N LYS A 33 -9.44 -12.95 -0.54
CA LYS A 33 -10.67 -12.26 -0.95
C LYS A 33 -10.76 -10.83 -0.43
N PRO A 34 -9.77 -9.95 -0.68
CA PRO A 34 -9.83 -8.56 -0.28
C PRO A 34 -10.90 -7.81 -1.07
N HIS A 35 -11.46 -6.76 -0.45
CA HIS A 35 -12.35 -5.82 -1.14
C HIS A 35 -11.56 -4.66 -1.74
N VAL A 36 -10.45 -4.28 -1.11
CA VAL A 36 -9.54 -3.22 -1.56
C VAL A 36 -8.10 -3.69 -1.41
N ILE A 37 -7.26 -3.40 -2.41
CA ILE A 37 -5.82 -3.65 -2.38
C ILE A 37 -5.11 -2.36 -2.75
N ALA A 38 -4.27 -1.85 -1.85
CA ALA A 38 -3.39 -0.71 -2.09
C ALA A 38 -1.98 -1.21 -2.39
N CYS A 39 -1.52 -0.93 -3.60
CA CYS A 39 -0.25 -1.44 -4.11
C CYS A 39 0.78 -0.32 -4.27
N GLN A 40 2.02 -0.58 -3.85
CA GLN A 40 3.16 0.27 -4.13
C GLN A 40 4.08 -0.44 -5.13
N GLU A 41 4.93 0.34 -5.79
CA GLU A 41 5.86 -0.15 -6.80
C GLU A 41 5.21 -0.89 -7.98
N CYS A 42 3.96 -0.57 -8.33
CA CYS A 42 3.26 -1.19 -9.46
C CYS A 42 4.02 -0.94 -10.77
N PHE A 43 4.57 -2.00 -11.35
CA PHE A 43 5.34 -1.94 -12.59
C PHE A 43 4.43 -1.83 -13.81
N TYR A 44 4.81 -0.94 -14.73
CA TYR A 44 4.20 -0.81 -16.04
C TYR A 44 5.27 -0.60 -17.11
N SER A 45 5.19 -1.33 -18.21
CA SER A 45 5.97 -1.16 -19.42
C SER A 45 5.19 -1.67 -20.63
N GLU A 46 4.89 -0.77 -21.55
CA GLU A 46 4.29 -1.14 -22.83
C GLU A 46 5.24 -2.02 -23.67
N GLU A 47 6.54 -1.65 -23.71
CA GLU A 47 7.57 -2.41 -24.43
C GLU A 47 7.72 -3.86 -23.95
N ALA A 48 7.48 -4.09 -22.65
CA ALA A 48 7.56 -5.42 -22.04
C ALA A 48 6.20 -6.15 -22.04
N ASN A 49 5.13 -5.52 -22.49
CA ASN A 49 3.77 -5.99 -22.31
C ASN A 49 3.53 -6.48 -20.85
N ALA A 50 3.87 -5.62 -19.91
CA ALA A 50 3.80 -5.90 -18.48
C ALA A 50 3.11 -4.76 -17.76
N ASP A 51 2.06 -5.10 -16.99
CA ASP A 51 1.25 -4.17 -16.21
C ASP A 51 0.74 -4.91 -14.98
N THR A 52 1.33 -4.60 -13.83
CA THR A 52 0.98 -5.21 -12.54
C THR A 52 -0.49 -5.06 -12.21
N LEU A 53 -1.03 -3.84 -12.35
CA LEU A 53 -2.41 -3.56 -11.93
C LEU A 53 -3.43 -4.19 -12.88
N LYS A 54 -3.21 -4.07 -14.19
CA LYS A 54 -4.10 -4.69 -15.19
C LYS A 54 -4.10 -6.21 -15.03
N PHE A 55 -2.93 -6.83 -14.79
CA PHE A 55 -2.83 -8.25 -14.54
C PHE A 55 -3.64 -8.66 -13.31
N LEU A 56 -3.40 -8.00 -12.16
CA LEU A 56 -4.13 -8.30 -10.92
C LEU A 56 -5.63 -8.02 -11.03
N ALA A 57 -6.01 -6.91 -11.68
CA ALA A 57 -7.42 -6.56 -11.90
C ALA A 57 -8.17 -7.64 -12.69
N ASN A 58 -7.55 -8.16 -13.74
CA ASN A 58 -8.12 -9.26 -14.54
C ASN A 58 -8.23 -10.55 -13.73
N GLU A 59 -7.15 -10.93 -13.01
CA GLU A 59 -7.12 -12.16 -12.23
C GLU A 59 -8.13 -12.15 -11.06
N LEU A 60 -8.38 -10.99 -10.48
CA LEU A 60 -9.23 -10.82 -9.29
C LEU A 60 -10.64 -10.29 -9.63
N ASN A 61 -10.91 -9.96 -10.89
CA ASN A 61 -12.14 -9.29 -11.34
C ASN A 61 -12.42 -8.01 -10.54
N MET A 62 -11.43 -7.11 -10.47
CA MET A 62 -11.51 -5.85 -9.73
C MET A 62 -11.35 -4.64 -10.64
N ASN A 63 -11.96 -3.51 -10.26
CA ASN A 63 -11.63 -2.20 -10.81
C ASN A 63 -10.24 -1.78 -10.30
N TYR A 64 -9.55 -0.92 -11.04
CA TYR A 64 -8.29 -0.35 -10.56
C TYR A 64 -8.11 1.10 -10.99
N SER A 65 -7.26 1.80 -10.25
CA SER A 65 -6.78 3.13 -10.57
C SER A 65 -5.26 3.20 -10.34
N PHE A 66 -4.55 3.95 -11.17
CA PHE A 66 -3.09 3.98 -11.20
C PHE A 66 -2.55 5.40 -11.23
N LEU A 67 -1.70 5.76 -10.29
CA LEU A 67 -0.87 6.96 -10.32
C LEU A 67 0.55 6.58 -10.73
N PRO A 68 0.96 6.82 -11.98
CA PRO A 68 2.30 6.49 -12.42
C PRO A 68 3.34 7.38 -11.74
N GLY A 69 4.48 6.78 -11.43
CA GLY A 69 5.68 7.50 -11.07
C GLY A 69 6.47 7.94 -12.30
N ARG A 70 7.72 8.39 -12.10
CA ARG A 70 8.58 8.82 -13.20
C ARG A 70 8.94 7.66 -14.14
N SER A 71 9.02 7.96 -15.41
CA SER A 71 9.54 7.03 -16.42
C SER A 71 11.05 6.86 -16.28
N LYS A 72 11.52 5.62 -16.37
CA LYS A 72 12.94 5.27 -16.46
C LYS A 72 13.14 3.91 -17.13
N LYS A 73 14.36 3.68 -17.61
CA LYS A 73 14.74 2.36 -18.11
C LYS A 73 15.00 1.41 -16.95
N ARG A 74 14.49 0.19 -17.06
CA ARG A 74 14.77 -0.91 -16.11
C ARG A 74 15.15 -2.17 -16.87
N LEU A 75 15.98 -2.99 -16.25
CA LEU A 75 16.26 -4.33 -16.74
C LEU A 75 15.04 -5.22 -16.50
N PHE A 76 14.49 -5.81 -17.56
CA PHE A 76 13.36 -6.72 -17.50
C PHE A 76 13.60 -7.89 -18.46
N GLU A 77 13.62 -9.10 -17.93
CA GLU A 77 13.84 -10.33 -18.72
C GLU A 77 15.05 -10.23 -19.67
N GLY A 78 16.17 -9.73 -19.13
CA GLY A 78 17.44 -9.63 -19.86
C GLY A 78 17.59 -8.43 -20.81
N ARG A 79 16.60 -7.53 -20.93
CA ARG A 79 16.66 -6.33 -21.78
C ARG A 79 16.26 -5.06 -21.02
N MET A 80 16.83 -3.93 -21.46
CA MET A 80 16.41 -2.62 -20.93
C MET A 80 15.12 -2.16 -21.60
N VAL A 81 14.09 -1.87 -20.81
CA VAL A 81 12.79 -1.40 -21.29
C VAL A 81 12.43 -0.05 -20.67
N ASN A 82 11.73 0.79 -21.43
CA ASN A 82 11.11 1.98 -20.87
C ASN A 82 9.94 1.55 -19.96
N SER A 83 9.90 2.10 -18.78
CA SER A 83 8.94 1.67 -17.76
C SER A 83 8.66 2.75 -16.75
N THR A 84 7.55 2.62 -16.05
CA THR A 84 7.28 3.35 -14.81
C THR A 84 6.96 2.37 -13.69
N SER A 85 7.02 2.84 -12.47
CA SER A 85 6.41 2.18 -11.31
C SER A 85 5.71 3.24 -10.49
N GLY A 86 4.58 2.90 -9.89
CA GLY A 86 3.76 3.89 -9.21
C GLY A 86 2.91 3.29 -8.11
N LEU A 87 1.88 4.04 -7.73
CA LEU A 87 0.90 3.66 -6.73
C LEU A 87 -0.37 3.17 -7.43
N GLY A 88 -0.94 2.09 -6.94
CA GLY A 88 -2.16 1.52 -7.47
C GLY A 88 -3.16 1.15 -6.40
N ILE A 89 -4.44 1.24 -6.73
CA ILE A 89 -5.51 0.77 -5.88
C ILE A 89 -6.44 -0.09 -6.72
N LEU A 90 -6.69 -1.33 -6.25
CA LEU A 90 -7.70 -2.22 -6.82
C LEU A 90 -8.89 -2.31 -5.85
N SER A 91 -10.10 -2.46 -6.40
CA SER A 91 -11.31 -2.57 -5.60
C SER A 91 -12.38 -3.39 -6.31
N VAL A 92 -13.12 -4.22 -5.56
CA VAL A 92 -14.36 -4.85 -6.05
C VAL A 92 -15.46 -3.81 -6.27
N TYR A 93 -15.35 -2.64 -5.65
CA TYR A 93 -16.28 -1.52 -5.79
C TYR A 93 -15.85 -0.58 -6.88
N PRO A 94 -16.79 0.20 -7.49
CA PRO A 94 -16.43 1.30 -8.37
C PRO A 94 -15.55 2.33 -7.65
N LEU A 95 -14.53 2.81 -8.36
CA LEU A 95 -13.59 3.81 -7.87
C LEU A 95 -13.86 5.17 -8.51
N ALA A 96 -13.80 6.23 -7.70
CA ALA A 96 -13.69 7.61 -8.14
C ALA A 96 -12.30 8.14 -7.73
N GLU A 97 -11.54 8.69 -8.67
CA GLU A 97 -10.25 9.29 -8.39
C GLU A 97 -10.41 10.67 -7.76
N THR A 98 -9.63 10.91 -6.70
CA THR A 98 -9.50 12.24 -6.10
C THR A 98 -8.16 12.89 -6.44
N GLY A 99 -7.16 12.13 -6.87
CA GLY A 99 -5.91 12.61 -7.43
C GLY A 99 -4.65 12.19 -6.69
N GLY A 100 -3.51 12.63 -7.23
CA GLY A 100 -2.19 12.45 -6.65
C GLY A 100 -1.70 13.71 -5.94
N PHE A 101 -0.84 13.53 -4.96
CA PHE A 101 -0.17 14.58 -4.22
C PHE A 101 1.35 14.31 -4.18
N ASP A 102 2.14 15.29 -4.63
CA ASP A 102 3.59 15.18 -4.61
C ASP A 102 4.12 15.45 -3.20
N LEU A 103 4.90 14.50 -2.69
CA LEU A 103 5.58 14.61 -1.40
C LEU A 103 6.95 15.29 -1.56
N PRO A 104 7.53 15.88 -0.50
CA PRO A 104 8.89 16.41 -0.53
C PRO A 104 9.89 15.39 -1.06
N VAL A 105 10.81 15.80 -1.92
CA VAL A 105 11.78 14.93 -2.58
C VAL A 105 13.19 15.52 -2.57
N VAL A 106 14.18 14.67 -2.86
CA VAL A 106 15.58 15.06 -3.11
C VAL A 106 16.02 14.47 -4.46
N PRO A 107 17.10 14.96 -5.10
CA PRO A 107 17.52 14.48 -6.42
C PRO A 107 17.73 12.97 -6.51
N GLU A 108 18.21 12.33 -5.46
CA GLU A 108 18.48 10.89 -5.38
C GLU A 108 17.18 10.05 -5.31
N ASP A 109 16.11 10.64 -4.76
CA ASP A 109 14.80 10.00 -4.62
C ASP A 109 13.69 11.04 -4.90
N ASN A 110 13.51 11.34 -6.19
CA ASN A 110 12.77 12.50 -6.66
C ASN A 110 11.36 12.19 -7.17
N ASP A 111 10.75 11.07 -6.72
CA ASP A 111 9.42 10.64 -7.17
C ASP A 111 8.68 9.93 -6.03
N ARG A 112 8.22 10.72 -5.06
CA ARG A 112 7.41 10.24 -3.95
C ARG A 112 6.07 10.96 -3.92
N LYS A 113 5.01 10.17 -3.79
CA LYS A 113 3.63 10.65 -3.92
C LYS A 113 2.72 9.99 -2.89
N ALA A 114 1.58 10.63 -2.66
CA ALA A 114 0.38 9.98 -2.14
C ALA A 114 -0.68 9.91 -3.24
N PHE A 115 -1.48 8.87 -3.26
CA PHE A 115 -2.55 8.66 -4.22
C PHE A 115 -3.85 8.34 -3.51
N GLN A 116 -4.91 9.10 -3.81
CA GLN A 116 -6.20 8.98 -3.16
C GLN A 116 -7.30 8.62 -4.16
N VAL A 117 -8.13 7.66 -3.76
CA VAL A 117 -9.38 7.30 -4.46
C VAL A 117 -10.51 7.15 -3.44
N THR A 118 -11.74 7.19 -3.93
CA THR A 118 -12.93 6.85 -3.16
C THR A 118 -13.57 5.58 -3.72
N ALA A 119 -13.77 4.57 -2.87
CA ALA A 119 -14.53 3.37 -3.19
C ALA A 119 -16.00 3.59 -2.81
N ASN A 120 -16.90 3.39 -3.79
CA ASN A 120 -18.34 3.59 -3.63
C ASN A 120 -18.99 2.24 -3.30
N LEU A 121 -19.45 2.07 -2.06
CA LEU A 121 -20.01 0.81 -1.56
C LEU A 121 -21.47 0.64 -1.97
N PRO A 122 -21.97 -0.60 -2.08
CA PRO A 122 -23.38 -0.90 -2.39
C PRO A 122 -24.37 -0.29 -1.39
N SER A 123 -23.96 -0.09 -0.14
CA SER A 123 -24.75 0.58 0.90
C SER A 123 -24.96 2.09 0.65
N GLY A 124 -24.33 2.66 -0.37
CA GLY A 124 -24.27 4.10 -0.61
C GLY A 124 -23.27 4.86 0.25
N LYS A 125 -22.51 4.16 1.11
CA LYS A 125 -21.40 4.72 1.85
C LYS A 125 -20.12 4.74 1.03
N ASN A 126 -19.20 5.62 1.41
CA ASN A 126 -17.94 5.81 0.72
C ASN A 126 -16.76 5.53 1.66
N VAL A 127 -15.74 4.90 1.13
CA VAL A 127 -14.45 4.73 1.81
C VAL A 127 -13.38 5.43 1.00
N THR A 128 -12.72 6.42 1.59
CA THR A 128 -11.54 7.05 1.00
C THR A 128 -10.32 6.20 1.30
N ILE A 129 -9.52 5.93 0.30
CA ILE A 129 -8.27 5.19 0.42
C ILE A 129 -7.14 6.07 -0.10
N THR A 130 -6.17 6.36 0.76
CA THR A 130 -4.92 7.04 0.39
C THR A 130 -3.78 6.05 0.53
N THR A 131 -3.04 5.80 -0.56
CA THR A 131 -1.82 4.99 -0.53
C THR A 131 -0.59 5.85 -0.77
N THR A 132 0.52 5.47 -0.16
CA THR A 132 1.80 6.18 -0.27
C THR A 132 2.98 5.22 -0.32
N HIS A 133 4.12 5.72 -0.77
CA HIS A 133 5.41 5.07 -0.65
C HIS A 133 6.46 6.11 -0.29
N LEU A 134 6.87 6.17 0.99
CA LEU A 134 7.85 7.15 1.47
C LEU A 134 9.27 6.76 1.07
N THR A 135 10.21 7.71 1.23
CA THR A 135 11.60 7.49 0.84
C THR A 135 12.26 6.31 1.56
N HIS A 136 12.98 5.49 0.80
CA HIS A 136 13.78 4.38 1.33
C HIS A 136 15.18 4.81 1.80
N LEU A 137 15.59 6.06 1.58
CA LEU A 137 16.92 6.56 1.95
C LEU A 137 17.12 6.49 3.47
N GLY A 138 17.88 5.49 3.93
CA GLY A 138 18.09 5.21 5.35
C GLY A 138 18.86 6.31 6.10
N ASN A 139 19.70 7.05 5.39
CA ASN A 139 20.51 8.17 5.91
C ASN A 139 19.76 9.51 5.91
N ASN A 140 18.55 9.59 5.37
CA ASN A 140 17.76 10.83 5.28
C ASN A 140 16.45 10.73 6.09
N LYS A 141 16.58 10.60 7.41
CA LYS A 141 15.43 10.54 8.32
C LYS A 141 14.60 11.82 8.29
N GLY A 142 15.23 12.99 8.10
CA GLY A 142 14.56 14.27 8.01
C GLY A 142 13.63 14.37 6.79
N LEU A 143 14.04 13.85 5.63
CA LEU A 143 13.18 13.79 4.45
C LEU A 143 11.95 12.92 4.68
N ARG A 144 12.13 11.74 5.27
CA ARG A 144 11.00 10.82 5.55
C ARG A 144 10.00 11.44 6.51
N LYS A 145 10.48 12.16 7.54
CA LYS A 145 9.62 12.91 8.45
C LYS A 145 8.87 14.02 7.71
N ALA A 146 9.54 14.81 6.89
CA ALA A 146 8.89 15.85 6.09
C ALA A 146 7.83 15.29 5.13
N GLN A 147 8.07 14.13 4.54
CA GLN A 147 7.08 13.42 3.72
C GLN A 147 5.87 12.97 4.55
N ALA A 148 6.11 12.44 5.74
CA ALA A 148 5.04 12.02 6.65
C ALA A 148 4.19 13.20 7.15
N GLU A 149 4.81 14.34 7.45
CA GLU A 149 4.12 15.58 7.81
C GLU A 149 3.29 16.14 6.65
N ALA A 150 3.85 16.15 5.43
CA ALA A 150 3.13 16.57 4.22
C ALA A 150 1.93 15.64 3.92
N LEU A 151 2.10 14.31 4.09
CA LEU A 151 1.02 13.34 3.98
C LEU A 151 -0.09 13.62 5.00
N ALA A 152 0.26 13.94 6.25
CA ALA A 152 -0.72 14.28 7.28
C ALA A 152 -1.53 15.53 6.89
N GLY A 153 -0.86 16.57 6.37
CA GLY A 153 -1.54 17.76 5.85
C GLY A 153 -2.49 17.43 4.69
N PHE A 154 -2.05 16.59 3.75
CA PHE A 154 -2.86 16.17 2.62
C PHE A 154 -4.12 15.39 3.05
N VAL A 155 -3.99 14.39 3.90
CA VAL A 155 -5.14 13.57 4.31
C VAL A 155 -6.14 14.35 5.15
N ASN A 156 -5.67 15.28 6.00
CA ASN A 156 -6.55 16.17 6.77
C ASN A 156 -7.34 17.14 5.88
N ALA A 157 -6.71 17.71 4.86
CA ALA A 157 -7.37 18.61 3.91
C ALA A 157 -8.39 17.89 3.01
N ASN A 158 -8.26 16.58 2.83
CA ASN A 158 -9.07 15.78 1.91
C ASN A 158 -9.91 14.71 2.62
N ALA A 159 -10.19 14.87 3.90
CA ALA A 159 -11.04 13.97 4.69
C ALA A 159 -12.53 14.20 4.38
N ALA A 160 -12.93 13.94 3.12
CA ALA A 160 -14.30 14.21 2.64
C ALA A 160 -15.35 13.20 3.14
N HIS A 161 -14.92 12.01 3.56
CA HIS A 161 -15.81 10.91 3.95
C HIS A 161 -15.48 10.41 5.36
N PRO A 162 -16.48 9.83 6.06
CA PRO A 162 -16.29 9.34 7.43
C PRO A 162 -15.24 8.23 7.57
N TYR A 163 -15.05 7.44 6.51
CA TYR A 163 -14.10 6.33 6.50
C TYR A 163 -12.92 6.68 5.60
N HIS A 164 -11.78 6.96 6.21
CA HIS A 164 -10.56 7.29 5.48
C HIS A 164 -9.43 6.38 5.93
N ILE A 165 -8.97 5.55 5.02
CA ILE A 165 -7.86 4.61 5.20
C ILE A 165 -6.61 5.18 4.55
N ILE A 166 -5.51 5.21 5.29
CA ILE A 166 -4.20 5.64 4.82
C ILE A 166 -3.25 4.45 4.95
N CYS A 167 -2.66 3.99 3.86
CA CYS A 167 -1.83 2.79 3.89
C CYS A 167 -0.67 2.87 2.89
N GLY A 168 0.27 1.96 3.03
CA GLY A 168 1.38 1.82 2.11
C GLY A 168 2.70 1.50 2.78
N ASP A 169 3.77 1.59 2.00
CA ASP A 169 5.14 1.43 2.45
C ASP A 169 5.66 2.77 3.00
N PHE A 170 5.68 2.89 4.30
CA PHE A 170 6.22 4.08 5.00
C PHE A 170 7.74 4.07 5.07
N ASN A 171 8.41 2.96 4.72
CA ASN A 171 9.86 2.78 4.92
C ASN A 171 10.31 3.14 6.34
N ALA A 172 9.42 3.01 7.31
CA ALA A 172 9.57 3.43 8.69
C ALA A 172 8.71 2.55 9.61
N THR A 173 9.23 2.21 10.76
CA THR A 173 8.50 1.43 11.78
C THR A 173 7.44 2.28 12.49
N PRO A 174 6.43 1.66 13.12
CA PRO A 174 5.37 2.38 13.83
C PRO A 174 5.84 3.34 14.91
N ASP A 175 6.99 3.06 15.52
CA ASP A 175 7.64 3.85 16.59
C ASP A 175 8.67 4.86 16.05
N SER A 176 8.86 4.95 14.75
CA SER A 176 9.79 5.91 14.14
C SER A 176 9.30 7.36 14.26
N GLU A 177 10.23 8.31 14.28
CA GLU A 177 9.93 9.74 14.32
C GLU A 177 8.97 10.18 13.20
N ALA A 178 9.13 9.64 12.00
CA ALA A 178 8.28 9.95 10.85
C ALA A 178 6.83 9.51 11.07
N VAL A 179 6.62 8.26 11.50
CA VAL A 179 5.28 7.72 11.75
C VAL A 179 4.63 8.38 12.97
N MET A 180 5.40 8.65 14.02
CA MET A 180 4.89 9.39 15.19
C MET A 180 4.46 10.83 14.80
N ALA A 181 5.22 11.53 13.96
CA ALA A 181 4.85 12.86 13.46
C ALA A 181 3.57 12.80 12.60
N PHE A 182 3.46 11.83 11.68
CA PHE A 182 2.24 11.60 10.91
C PHE A 182 1.02 11.42 11.81
N ARG A 183 1.10 10.52 12.78
CA ARG A 183 0.00 10.23 13.70
C ARG A 183 -0.37 11.43 14.58
N ALA A 184 0.62 12.16 15.09
CA ALA A 184 0.39 13.34 15.91
C ALA A 184 -0.34 14.45 15.15
N LEU A 185 0.01 14.69 13.87
CA LEU A 185 -0.60 15.72 13.04
C LEU A 185 -1.94 15.34 12.44
N SER A 186 -2.17 14.05 12.14
CA SER A 186 -3.40 13.56 11.54
C SER A 186 -4.38 12.97 12.54
N SER A 187 -3.97 12.75 13.78
CA SER A 187 -4.71 11.96 14.78
C SER A 187 -5.01 10.52 14.30
N ALA A 188 -4.19 9.96 13.42
CA ALA A 188 -4.45 8.65 12.84
C ALA A 188 -4.18 7.51 13.84
N ALA A 189 -5.09 6.52 13.86
CA ALA A 189 -4.93 5.27 14.61
C ALA A 189 -4.36 4.17 13.71
N ASP A 190 -3.57 3.26 14.28
CA ASP A 190 -3.01 2.09 13.60
C ASP A 190 -4.08 0.98 13.54
N CYS A 191 -4.61 0.73 12.33
CA CYS A 191 -5.67 -0.25 12.12
C CYS A 191 -5.24 -1.69 12.43
N TYR A 192 -3.95 -2.01 12.35
CA TYR A 192 -3.47 -3.34 12.70
C TYR A 192 -3.71 -3.65 14.18
N THR A 193 -3.34 -2.73 15.05
CA THR A 193 -3.57 -2.87 16.50
C THR A 193 -5.06 -2.84 16.82
N GLU A 194 -5.82 -1.91 16.23
CA GLU A 194 -7.27 -1.80 16.43
C GLU A 194 -8.02 -3.06 15.97
N GLY A 195 -7.54 -3.74 14.93
CA GLY A 195 -8.09 -5.00 14.42
C GLY A 195 -7.57 -6.26 15.11
N ASN A 196 -6.96 -6.14 16.29
CA ASN A 196 -6.41 -7.24 17.08
C ASN A 196 -5.25 -7.99 16.40
N GLY A 197 -4.46 -7.30 15.59
CA GLY A 197 -3.24 -7.87 15.01
C GLY A 197 -2.24 -8.26 16.10
N ALA A 198 -1.58 -9.42 15.91
CA ALA A 198 -0.57 -9.91 16.84
C ALA A 198 0.76 -9.16 16.67
N GLU A 199 1.34 -8.73 17.77
CA GLU A 199 2.70 -8.18 17.81
C GLU A 199 3.71 -9.25 18.30
N PRO A 200 4.98 -9.26 17.84
CA PRO A 200 5.55 -8.36 16.82
C PRO A 200 5.10 -8.73 15.39
N ARG A 201 4.97 -7.72 14.52
CA ARG A 201 4.68 -7.89 13.10
C ARG A 201 5.90 -7.58 12.23
N TYR A 202 6.03 -8.27 11.09
CA TYR A 202 7.13 -8.07 10.15
C TYR A 202 6.57 -8.01 8.75
N SER A 203 6.97 -7.01 7.96
CA SER A 203 6.52 -6.85 6.57
C SER A 203 7.63 -6.99 5.53
N LEU A 204 8.88 -7.28 5.95
CA LEU A 204 9.99 -7.57 5.05
C LEU A 204 10.35 -9.05 5.09
N THR A 205 10.63 -9.65 3.92
CA THR A 205 11.06 -11.05 3.84
C THR A 205 12.57 -11.17 3.89
N ASP A 206 13.08 -12.04 4.76
CA ASP A 206 14.50 -12.36 4.86
C ASP A 206 15.06 -13.03 3.61
N ALA A 207 14.19 -13.61 2.76
CA ALA A 207 14.59 -14.28 1.53
C ALA A 207 15.31 -13.37 0.53
N TYR A 208 14.94 -12.08 0.52
CA TYR A 208 15.49 -11.09 -0.41
C TYR A 208 16.37 -10.03 0.28
N TYR A 209 16.28 -9.89 1.59
CA TYR A 209 17.15 -9.03 2.38
C TYR A 209 18.21 -9.85 3.10
N LYS A 210 19.49 -9.60 2.79
CA LYS A 210 20.65 -10.28 3.41
C LYS A 210 20.85 -9.92 4.89
N ALA A 211 20.06 -9.00 5.43
CA ALA A 211 20.05 -8.62 6.83
C ALA A 211 18.74 -9.08 7.45
N ASN A 212 18.79 -9.81 8.54
CA ASN A 212 17.66 -10.28 9.35
C ASN A 212 16.83 -9.09 9.89
N LYS A 213 16.14 -8.37 9.00
CA LYS A 213 15.35 -7.17 9.33
C LYS A 213 13.94 -7.59 9.70
N LYS A 214 13.74 -7.95 10.95
CA LYS A 214 12.42 -8.18 11.53
C LYS A 214 11.76 -6.84 11.86
N VAL A 215 11.35 -6.11 10.82
CA VAL A 215 10.68 -4.80 10.93
C VAL A 215 9.39 -4.77 10.11
N CYS A 216 8.43 -3.99 10.55
CA CYS A 216 7.23 -3.68 9.79
C CYS A 216 7.31 -2.24 9.29
N VAL A 217 7.25 -2.06 7.98
CA VAL A 217 7.29 -0.75 7.31
C VAL A 217 6.04 -0.50 6.46
N ASP A 218 5.25 -1.54 6.23
CA ASP A 218 3.96 -1.47 5.56
C ASP A 218 2.87 -1.30 6.62
N LEU A 219 2.13 -0.20 6.56
CA LEU A 219 1.24 0.23 7.62
C LEU A 219 -0.15 0.58 7.08
N ILE A 220 -1.18 0.43 7.92
CA ILE A 220 -2.55 0.86 7.63
C ILE A 220 -3.04 1.72 8.79
N PHE A 221 -3.49 2.92 8.49
CA PHE A 221 -4.04 3.88 9.44
C PHE A 221 -5.47 4.29 9.06
N THR A 222 -6.20 4.82 10.03
CA THR A 222 -7.50 5.48 9.82
C THR A 222 -7.53 6.82 10.55
N LEU A 223 -8.29 7.77 10.00
CA LEU A 223 -8.62 9.02 10.69
C LEU A 223 -9.77 8.78 11.69
N PRO A 224 -9.91 9.63 12.71
CA PRO A 224 -11.11 9.62 13.55
C PRO A 224 -12.36 9.96 12.73
N LEU A 225 -13.51 9.49 13.19
CA LEU A 225 -14.81 9.84 12.60
C LEU A 225 -15.04 11.36 12.72
N PRO A 226 -15.58 12.02 11.69
CA PRO A 226 -15.73 13.47 11.65
C PRO A 226 -16.42 14.03 12.88
N GLY A 227 -15.82 15.07 13.50
CA GLY A 227 -16.35 15.74 14.67
C GLY A 227 -16.29 14.91 15.97
N THR A 228 -15.52 13.84 16.01
CA THR A 228 -15.37 12.99 17.20
C THR A 228 -13.90 12.61 17.42
N GLU A 229 -13.60 12.05 18.60
CA GLU A 229 -12.33 11.37 18.90
C GLU A 229 -12.42 9.84 18.71
N LYS A 230 -13.53 9.33 18.16
CA LYS A 230 -13.76 7.90 17.94
C LYS A 230 -13.27 7.47 16.58
N TYR A 231 -12.75 6.26 16.49
CA TYR A 231 -12.31 5.64 15.27
C TYR A 231 -13.34 4.64 14.73
N PRO A 232 -13.32 4.37 13.40
CA PRO A 232 -14.02 3.22 12.85
C PRO A 232 -13.57 1.92 13.52
N GLN A 233 -14.45 0.92 13.58
CA GLN A 233 -14.11 -0.40 14.09
C GLN A 233 -13.34 -1.21 13.05
N PHE A 234 -12.30 -1.90 13.49
CA PHE A 234 -11.51 -2.85 12.70
C PHE A 234 -11.47 -4.21 13.35
N ILE A 235 -11.34 -5.25 12.54
CA ILE A 235 -11.21 -6.66 12.96
C ILE A 235 -10.23 -7.39 12.03
N ASP A 236 -9.79 -8.58 12.42
CA ASP A 236 -9.04 -9.54 11.60
C ASP A 236 -7.76 -8.98 10.99
N SER A 237 -7.01 -8.18 11.75
CA SER A 237 -5.72 -7.67 11.28
C SER A 237 -4.63 -8.75 11.34
N ALA A 238 -3.87 -8.89 10.25
CA ALA A 238 -2.82 -9.88 10.14
C ALA A 238 -1.73 -9.48 9.14
N VAL A 239 -0.55 -10.12 9.27
CA VAL A 239 0.44 -10.18 8.20
C VAL A 239 0.00 -11.28 7.23
N VAL A 240 -0.03 -10.97 5.94
CA VAL A 240 -0.48 -11.87 4.87
C VAL A 240 0.51 -11.87 3.72
N LEU A 241 0.34 -12.73 2.71
CA LEU A 241 1.27 -12.86 1.57
C LEU A 241 2.69 -13.23 2.01
N ASN A 242 2.79 -13.90 3.15
CA ASN A 242 4.02 -14.27 3.85
C ASN A 242 4.33 -15.77 3.74
N VAL A 243 3.70 -16.46 2.80
CA VAL A 243 3.92 -17.89 2.52
C VAL A 243 4.55 -18.01 1.15
N PRO A 244 5.71 -18.69 1.03
CA PRO A 244 6.29 -18.97 -0.29
C PRO A 244 5.39 -19.94 -1.07
N ASP A 245 5.45 -19.86 -2.39
CA ASP A 245 4.80 -20.84 -3.24
C ASP A 245 5.48 -22.20 -3.10
N GLU A 246 4.70 -23.26 -2.97
CA GLU A 246 5.21 -24.62 -2.68
C GLU A 246 6.09 -25.17 -3.81
N GLU A 247 5.81 -24.80 -5.05
CA GLU A 247 6.50 -25.32 -6.23
C GLU A 247 7.82 -24.61 -6.49
N SER A 248 7.81 -23.27 -6.43
CA SER A 248 8.95 -22.43 -6.76
C SER A 248 9.79 -22.01 -5.54
N GLY A 249 9.23 -22.07 -4.34
CA GLY A 249 9.84 -21.55 -3.12
C GLY A 249 9.90 -20.00 -3.07
N LEU A 250 9.30 -19.32 -4.06
CA LEU A 250 9.34 -17.87 -4.17
C LEU A 250 8.21 -17.22 -3.37
N TYR A 251 8.52 -16.08 -2.77
CA TYR A 251 7.52 -15.18 -2.22
C TYR A 251 6.95 -14.26 -3.31
N PRO A 252 5.70 -13.79 -3.18
CA PRO A 252 5.07 -12.90 -4.17
C PRO A 252 5.78 -11.53 -4.27
N SER A 253 6.45 -11.10 -3.21
CA SER A 253 7.21 -9.85 -3.13
C SER A 253 8.36 -9.98 -2.14
N ASP A 254 9.26 -8.99 -2.09
CA ASP A 254 10.23 -8.79 -1.00
C ASP A 254 9.58 -8.17 0.24
N HIS A 255 8.31 -7.78 0.13
CA HIS A 255 7.45 -7.40 1.24
C HIS A 255 6.35 -8.42 1.49
N PHE A 256 5.89 -8.51 2.75
CA PHE A 256 4.65 -9.15 3.13
C PHE A 256 3.52 -8.12 3.14
N GLY A 257 2.29 -8.54 2.85
CA GLY A 257 1.12 -7.69 2.95
C GLY A 257 0.65 -7.51 4.39
N ILE A 258 0.03 -6.38 4.66
CA ILE A 258 -0.73 -6.14 5.89
C ILE A 258 -2.20 -6.06 5.53
N THR A 259 -3.05 -6.77 6.28
CA THR A 259 -4.51 -6.74 6.12
C THR A 259 -5.22 -6.28 7.39
N THR A 260 -6.38 -5.69 7.20
CA THR A 260 -7.37 -5.42 8.23
C THR A 260 -8.76 -5.37 7.61
N THR A 261 -9.82 -5.54 8.40
CA THR A 261 -11.20 -5.44 7.95
C THR A 261 -11.89 -4.28 8.67
N LEU A 262 -12.28 -3.26 7.91
CA LEU A 262 -13.11 -2.15 8.37
C LEU A 262 -14.56 -2.63 8.50
N VAL A 263 -15.18 -2.39 9.66
CA VAL A 263 -16.61 -2.66 9.94
C VAL A 263 -17.42 -1.38 9.77
N ILE A 264 -18.32 -1.38 8.82
CA ILE A 264 -19.20 -0.23 8.52
C ILE A 264 -20.62 -0.56 9.03
N PRO A 265 -21.13 0.16 10.04
CA PRO A 265 -22.44 -0.09 10.64
C PRO A 265 -23.61 0.03 9.67
#